data_dc0c4ff89dde36b5f827a9e86ca595af
#
_entry.id   dc0c4ff89dde36b5f827a9e86ca595af
#
_cell.length_a   1.000
_cell.length_b   1.000
_cell.length_c   1.000
_cell.angle_alpha   90.00
_cell.angle_beta   90.00
_cell.angle_gamma   90.00
#
_symmetry.space_group_name_H-M   'P 1'
#
loop_
_entity.id
_entity.type
_entity.pdbx_description
1 polymer ?
#
loop_
_entity_poly.entity_id
_entity_poly.type
_entity_poly.pdbx_seq_one_letter_code
_entity_poly.pdbx_strand_id
1 'polypeptide(L)'
;DLHSFPTRRSSDLLSCNRKAFCYLLAPPLSALTPDARRRMEALETFSDLGSGFNIAMQDLDIRGAGNLLGAEQSGFMEDLGYETYQKILSQAVTELRNDEFADLYAESIEQGEEVGGDQFVEDCALESDLEMYFPDNYVPGSSERMLLYRELDNIESDDELDAYRNRLIDRFGPVPPQGEELMQVVALRRIGKRLGCEKIMLKQGRMLMQFVSNPNSAYYRSKAFDNVLTYIANNPRRCDLKEIKGRRMMHVSAVPTVGDAVKVLRTIENKPAPTAK
;
A
#
# COMPACT_ATOMS: atom_id res chain seq x y z
N ASP A 1 -21.98 35.41 -35.56
CA ASP A 1 -21.94 34.09 -36.23
C ASP A 1 -20.76 33.28 -35.73
N LEU A 2 -21.02 32.60 -34.59
CA LEU A 2 -20.15 31.60 -34.00
C LEU A 2 -20.47 30.22 -34.60
N HIS A 3 -20.21 30.03 -35.90
CA HIS A 3 -20.47 28.75 -36.53
C HIS A 3 -19.24 28.06 -37.06
N SER A 4 -19.13 26.83 -36.57
CA SER A 4 -18.36 25.68 -37.05
C SER A 4 -16.85 25.71 -36.82
N PHE A 5 -16.46 25.44 -35.58
CA PHE A 5 -15.32 24.55 -35.40
C PHE A 5 -15.84 23.13 -35.62
N PRO A 6 -15.23 22.32 -36.48
CA PRO A 6 -15.56 20.91 -36.57
C PRO A 6 -15.21 20.24 -35.24
N THR A 7 -16.24 19.90 -34.46
CA THR A 7 -16.08 19.07 -33.28
C THR A 7 -15.65 17.67 -33.76
N ARG A 8 -14.36 17.45 -33.95
CA ARG A 8 -13.82 16.12 -34.06
C ARG A 8 -14.08 15.42 -32.73
N ARG A 9 -14.81 14.31 -32.76
CA ARG A 9 -15.07 13.50 -31.59
C ARG A 9 -13.73 13.03 -31.01
N SER A 10 -13.60 12.94 -29.70
CA SER A 10 -12.40 12.42 -29.03
C SER A 10 -11.99 11.03 -29.53
N SER A 11 -12.95 10.22 -30.04
CA SER A 11 -12.71 8.95 -30.72
C SER A 11 -11.85 9.07 -31.98
N ASP A 12 -11.91 10.20 -32.71
CA ASP A 12 -11.12 10.37 -33.92
C ASP A 12 -9.65 10.69 -33.66
N LEU A 13 -9.33 11.12 -32.44
CA LEU A 13 -7.96 11.35 -31.97
C LEU A 13 -7.28 10.05 -31.50
N LEU A 14 -8.06 9.06 -31.03
CA LEU A 14 -7.55 7.77 -30.56
C LEU A 14 -7.12 6.83 -31.70
N SER A 15 -7.56 7.10 -32.94
CA SER A 15 -7.21 6.28 -34.11
C SER A 15 -5.97 6.79 -34.89
N CYS A 16 -5.38 7.91 -34.48
CA CYS A 16 -4.24 8.48 -35.16
C CYS A 16 -2.94 8.28 -34.34
N ASN A 17 -1.94 7.67 -34.96
CA ASN A 17 -0.55 7.57 -34.46
C ASN A 17 0.18 8.95 -34.44
N ARG A 18 -0.55 10.04 -34.29
CA ARG A 18 0.00 11.41 -34.25
C ARG A 18 -0.23 12.03 -32.88
N LYS A 19 0.82 12.64 -32.34
CA LYS A 19 0.74 13.42 -31.09
C LYS A 19 -0.26 14.57 -31.29
N ALA A 20 -1.28 14.63 -30.46
CA ALA A 20 -2.24 15.74 -30.41
C ALA A 20 -1.80 16.77 -29.35
N PHE A 21 -2.03 18.03 -29.65
CA PHE A 21 -1.77 19.13 -28.72
C PHE A 21 -3.11 19.81 -28.38
N CYS A 22 -3.32 20.09 -27.09
CA CYS A 22 -4.44 20.87 -26.58
C CYS A 22 -3.89 22.17 -25.98
N TYR A 23 -4.43 23.30 -26.37
CA TYR A 23 -4.08 24.62 -25.83
C TYR A 23 -5.22 25.12 -24.96
N LEU A 24 -4.93 25.29 -23.66
CA LEU A 24 -5.87 25.84 -22.69
C LEU A 24 -5.69 27.36 -22.62
N LEU A 25 -6.72 28.11 -23.04
CA LEU A 25 -6.73 29.56 -22.93
C LEU A 25 -7.35 29.97 -21.60
N ALA A 26 -6.57 30.57 -20.74
CA ALA A 26 -7.01 31.01 -19.43
C ALA A 26 -6.47 32.41 -19.11
N PRO A 27 -7.11 33.15 -18.19
CA PRO A 27 -6.52 34.35 -17.60
C PRO A 27 -5.17 34.07 -16.94
N PRO A 28 -4.38 35.11 -16.62
CA PRO A 28 -3.15 34.94 -15.87
C PRO A 28 -3.39 34.14 -14.57
N LEU A 29 -2.45 33.28 -14.17
CA LEU A 29 -2.57 32.41 -12.99
C LEU A 29 -2.93 33.16 -11.71
N SER A 30 -2.52 34.45 -11.59
CA SER A 30 -2.86 35.33 -10.46
C SER A 30 -4.33 35.72 -10.40
N ALA A 31 -5.05 35.62 -11.51
CA ALA A 31 -6.48 35.95 -11.61
C ALA A 31 -7.40 34.71 -11.51
N LEU A 32 -6.82 33.52 -11.47
CA LEU A 32 -7.56 32.27 -11.31
C LEU A 32 -7.90 32.01 -9.84
N THR A 33 -9.08 31.44 -9.61
CA THR A 33 -9.43 30.91 -8.29
C THR A 33 -8.50 29.75 -7.92
N PRO A 34 -8.30 29.42 -6.62
CA PRO A 34 -7.48 28.29 -6.19
C PRO A 34 -7.88 26.97 -6.88
N ASP A 35 -9.18 26.71 -7.00
CA ASP A 35 -9.70 25.50 -7.64
C ASP A 35 -9.43 25.46 -9.15
N ALA A 36 -9.59 26.60 -9.83
CA ALA A 36 -9.27 26.67 -11.26
C ALA A 36 -7.78 26.43 -11.52
N ARG A 37 -6.91 26.90 -10.61
CA ARG A 37 -5.48 26.66 -10.69
C ARG A 37 -5.16 25.18 -10.49
N ARG A 38 -5.71 24.52 -9.45
CA ARG A 38 -5.54 23.08 -9.20
C ARG A 38 -6.00 22.23 -10.38
N ARG A 39 -7.14 22.58 -11.01
CA ARG A 39 -7.63 21.88 -12.23
C ARG A 39 -6.67 22.01 -13.40
N MET A 40 -6.08 23.18 -13.60
CA MET A 40 -5.09 23.36 -14.66
C MET A 40 -3.80 22.57 -14.40
N GLU A 41 -3.33 22.57 -13.16
CA GLU A 41 -2.17 21.76 -12.72
C GLU A 41 -2.44 20.26 -12.90
N ALA A 42 -3.66 19.79 -12.61
CA ALA A 42 -4.05 18.40 -12.82
C ALA A 42 -4.01 18.01 -14.30
N LEU A 43 -4.51 18.87 -15.20
CA LEU A 43 -4.48 18.64 -16.65
C LEU A 43 -3.05 18.63 -17.21
N GLU A 44 -2.15 19.43 -16.66
CA GLU A 44 -0.74 19.44 -17.03
C GLU A 44 -0.01 18.19 -16.53
N THR A 45 -0.27 17.79 -15.27
CA THR A 45 0.36 16.65 -14.63
C THR A 45 -0.06 15.32 -15.27
N PHE A 46 -1.36 15.18 -15.57
CA PHE A 46 -1.93 13.94 -16.11
C PHE A 46 -2.19 14.05 -17.62
N SER A 47 -1.14 14.39 -18.37
CA SER A 47 -1.23 14.58 -19.84
C SER A 47 -1.04 13.28 -20.65
N ASP A 48 -0.69 12.16 -20.02
CA ASP A 48 -0.44 10.89 -20.68
C ASP A 48 -1.73 10.18 -21.13
N LEU A 49 -1.59 9.34 -22.15
CA LEU A 49 -2.70 8.53 -22.66
C LEU A 49 -3.20 7.57 -21.55
N GLY A 50 -4.50 7.59 -21.26
CA GLY A 50 -5.09 6.76 -20.20
C GLY A 50 -5.25 7.48 -18.85
N SER A 51 -4.71 8.68 -18.67
CA SER A 51 -4.77 9.46 -17.41
C SER A 51 -6.16 10.03 -17.09
N GLY A 52 -7.18 9.77 -17.91
CA GLY A 52 -8.52 10.31 -17.71
C GLY A 52 -9.12 9.99 -16.33
N PHE A 53 -8.82 8.82 -15.79
CA PHE A 53 -9.23 8.45 -14.44
C PHE A 53 -8.57 9.34 -13.38
N ASN A 54 -7.27 9.57 -13.47
CA ASN A 54 -6.52 10.42 -12.54
C ASN A 54 -7.01 11.87 -12.57
N ILE A 55 -7.33 12.40 -13.77
CA ILE A 55 -7.94 13.74 -13.93
C ILE A 55 -9.32 13.78 -13.25
N ALA A 56 -10.15 12.74 -13.43
CA ALA A 56 -11.46 12.65 -12.82
C ALA A 56 -11.38 12.58 -11.29
N MET A 57 -10.40 11.86 -10.75
CA MET A 57 -10.15 11.78 -9.31
C MET A 57 -9.68 13.11 -8.73
N GLN A 58 -8.78 13.82 -9.41
CA GLN A 58 -8.34 15.15 -9.00
C GLN A 58 -9.49 16.18 -9.05
N ASP A 59 -10.37 16.10 -10.06
CA ASP A 59 -11.55 16.97 -10.11
C ASP A 59 -12.55 16.65 -8.99
N LEU A 60 -12.68 15.37 -8.60
CA LEU A 60 -13.47 14.94 -7.46
C LEU A 60 -12.89 15.48 -6.13
N ASP A 61 -11.57 15.40 -5.95
CA ASP A 61 -10.87 15.97 -4.79
C ASP A 61 -11.06 17.50 -4.69
N ILE A 62 -11.00 18.22 -5.83
CA ILE A 62 -11.15 19.67 -5.88
C ILE A 62 -12.60 20.10 -5.59
N ARG A 63 -13.58 19.37 -6.09
CA ARG A 63 -15.03 19.67 -5.87
C ARG A 63 -15.54 19.21 -4.52
N GLY A 64 -14.83 18.27 -3.85
CA GLY A 64 -15.41 17.47 -2.79
C GLY A 64 -16.47 16.50 -3.31
N ALA A 65 -16.62 15.33 -2.71
CA ALA A 65 -17.60 14.31 -3.15
C ALA A 65 -19.03 14.55 -2.63
N GLY A 66 -19.39 15.79 -2.34
CA GLY A 66 -20.62 16.17 -1.63
C GLY A 66 -21.93 15.64 -2.21
N ASN A 67 -21.97 15.33 -3.50
CA ASN A 67 -23.17 14.78 -4.14
C ASN A 67 -23.26 13.26 -4.15
N LEU A 68 -22.15 12.54 -3.86
CA LEU A 68 -22.13 11.08 -3.86
C LEU A 68 -22.46 10.48 -2.48
N LEU A 69 -22.16 11.20 -1.40
CA LEU A 69 -22.23 10.67 -0.03
C LEU A 69 -23.08 11.52 0.93
N GLY A 70 -23.70 12.60 0.44
CA GLY A 70 -24.49 13.53 1.25
C GLY A 70 -23.71 14.76 1.70
N ALA A 71 -24.41 15.87 1.95
CA ALA A 71 -23.85 17.19 2.19
C ALA A 71 -22.95 17.28 3.46
N GLU A 72 -23.18 16.42 4.45
CA GLU A 72 -22.41 16.41 5.70
C GLU A 72 -21.01 15.78 5.58
N GLN A 73 -20.79 14.94 4.55
CA GLN A 73 -19.53 14.23 4.34
C GLN A 73 -18.61 14.89 3.30
N SER A 74 -19.13 15.88 2.56
CA SER A 74 -18.36 16.56 1.51
C SER A 74 -17.15 17.35 2.03
N GLY A 75 -17.24 17.94 3.21
CA GLY A 75 -16.13 18.66 3.83
C GLY A 75 -14.93 17.79 4.16
N PHE A 76 -15.16 16.56 4.59
CA PHE A 76 -14.07 15.63 4.91
C PHE A 76 -13.27 15.19 3.69
N MET A 77 -13.92 14.99 2.55
CA MET A 77 -13.21 14.62 1.32
C MET A 77 -12.42 15.78 0.72
N GLU A 78 -12.90 17.01 0.85
CA GLU A 78 -12.20 18.20 0.39
C GLU A 78 -10.90 18.42 1.20
N ASP A 79 -10.94 18.18 2.51
CA ASP A 79 -9.80 18.37 3.40
C ASP A 79 -8.78 17.23 3.35
N LEU A 80 -9.22 15.98 3.20
CA LEU A 80 -8.38 14.78 3.30
C LEU A 80 -7.95 14.20 1.95
N GLY A 81 -8.67 14.51 0.87
CA GLY A 81 -8.55 13.86 -0.44
C GLY A 81 -9.26 12.49 -0.50
N TYR A 82 -9.66 12.12 -1.71
CA TYR A 82 -10.45 10.89 -1.94
C TYR A 82 -9.72 9.61 -1.53
N GLU A 83 -8.44 9.48 -1.83
CA GLU A 83 -7.65 8.29 -1.47
C GLU A 83 -7.58 8.09 0.04
N THR A 84 -7.34 9.17 0.79
CA THR A 84 -7.30 9.12 2.27
C THR A 84 -8.67 8.78 2.85
N TYR A 85 -9.74 9.35 2.28
CA TYR A 85 -11.10 9.03 2.68
C TYR A 85 -11.44 7.56 2.44
N GLN A 86 -11.12 7.02 1.26
CA GLN A 86 -11.31 5.59 0.95
C GLN A 86 -10.55 4.70 1.94
N LYS A 87 -9.32 5.06 2.27
CA LYS A 87 -8.50 4.33 3.24
C LYS A 87 -9.14 4.33 4.63
N ILE A 88 -9.61 5.47 5.11
CA ILE A 88 -10.31 5.57 6.41
C ILE A 88 -11.62 4.75 6.39
N LEU A 89 -12.37 4.81 5.28
CA LEU A 89 -13.60 4.03 5.13
C LEU A 89 -13.33 2.53 5.15
N SER A 90 -12.32 2.08 4.43
CA SER A 90 -11.91 0.66 4.43
C SER A 90 -11.48 0.20 5.82
N GLN A 91 -10.72 1.02 6.55
CA GLN A 91 -10.34 0.73 7.93
C GLN A 91 -11.56 0.59 8.84
N ALA A 92 -12.51 1.54 8.76
CA ALA A 92 -13.73 1.50 9.54
C ALA A 92 -14.58 0.26 9.22
N VAL A 93 -14.68 -0.12 7.93
CA VAL A 93 -15.37 -1.35 7.50
C VAL A 93 -14.67 -2.59 8.06
N THR A 94 -13.35 -2.62 8.06
CA THR A 94 -12.56 -3.74 8.60
C THR A 94 -12.73 -3.85 10.12
N GLU A 95 -12.73 -2.71 10.84
CA GLU A 95 -12.98 -2.66 12.28
C GLU A 95 -14.39 -3.16 12.62
N LEU A 96 -15.42 -2.65 11.93
CA LEU A 96 -16.81 -3.11 12.10
C LEU A 96 -16.96 -4.60 11.79
N ARG A 97 -16.31 -5.08 10.74
CA ARG A 97 -16.33 -6.49 10.36
C ARG A 97 -15.69 -7.36 11.44
N ASN A 98 -14.60 -6.92 12.04
CA ASN A 98 -13.92 -7.65 13.12
C ASN A 98 -14.69 -7.63 14.44
N ASP A 99 -15.47 -6.58 14.73
CA ASP A 99 -16.20 -6.42 15.99
C ASP A 99 -17.62 -7.00 15.91
N GLU A 100 -18.42 -6.66 14.87
CA GLU A 100 -19.82 -7.05 14.76
C GLU A 100 -20.02 -8.41 14.09
N PHE A 101 -19.10 -8.83 13.21
CA PHE A 101 -19.16 -10.12 12.49
C PHE A 101 -18.14 -11.13 12.99
N ALA A 102 -17.58 -10.93 14.19
CA ALA A 102 -16.63 -11.86 14.81
C ALA A 102 -17.20 -13.29 14.89
N ASP A 103 -18.51 -13.43 15.14
CA ASP A 103 -19.19 -14.73 15.23
C ASP A 103 -19.26 -15.45 13.87
N LEU A 104 -19.48 -14.71 12.76
CA LEU A 104 -19.48 -15.28 11.40
C LEU A 104 -18.10 -15.79 11.01
N TYR A 105 -17.04 -15.06 11.35
CA TYR A 105 -15.67 -15.53 11.12
C TYR A 105 -15.31 -16.73 12.00
N ALA A 106 -15.81 -16.76 13.25
CA ALA A 106 -15.62 -17.90 14.10
C ALA A 106 -16.28 -19.17 13.52
N GLU A 107 -17.48 -19.05 12.95
CA GLU A 107 -18.18 -20.14 12.27
C GLU A 107 -17.42 -20.62 11.01
N SER A 108 -16.92 -19.71 10.17
CA SER A 108 -16.12 -20.07 9.00
C SER A 108 -14.83 -20.81 9.37
N ILE A 109 -14.14 -20.35 10.42
CA ILE A 109 -12.96 -21.02 10.95
C ILE A 109 -13.29 -22.42 11.51
N GLU A 110 -14.39 -22.56 12.24
CA GLU A 110 -14.87 -23.86 12.76
C GLU A 110 -15.27 -24.82 11.63
N GLN A 111 -15.76 -24.30 10.50
CA GLN A 111 -16.06 -25.07 9.30
C GLN A 111 -14.79 -25.44 8.49
N GLY A 112 -13.60 -25.00 8.94
CA GLY A 112 -12.32 -25.34 8.31
C GLY A 112 -11.96 -24.49 7.10
N GLU A 113 -12.63 -23.35 6.90
CA GLU A 113 -12.25 -22.37 5.89
C GLU A 113 -10.92 -21.71 6.27
N GLU A 114 -10.02 -21.57 5.29
CA GLU A 114 -8.75 -20.91 5.48
C GLU A 114 -8.94 -19.38 5.47
N VAL A 115 -9.15 -18.79 6.64
CA VAL A 115 -9.22 -17.35 6.81
C VAL A 115 -7.81 -16.79 6.98
N GLY A 116 -7.34 -16.02 5.99
CA GLY A 116 -6.03 -15.36 6.03
C GLY A 116 -6.02 -14.18 7.00
N GLY A 117 -4.82 -13.84 7.48
CA GLY A 117 -4.62 -12.67 8.35
C GLY A 117 -4.97 -11.33 7.68
N ASP A 118 -4.92 -11.28 6.35
CA ASP A 118 -5.26 -10.12 5.52
C ASP A 118 -6.74 -9.71 5.57
N GLN A 119 -7.61 -10.60 6.05
CA GLN A 119 -9.01 -10.27 6.32
C GLN A 119 -9.19 -9.45 7.61
N PHE A 120 -8.20 -9.48 8.52
CA PHE A 120 -8.23 -8.79 9.80
C PHE A 120 -7.38 -7.53 9.84
N VAL A 121 -6.50 -7.32 8.85
CA VAL A 121 -5.57 -6.19 8.79
C VAL A 121 -5.57 -5.62 7.38
N GLU A 122 -5.83 -4.32 7.26
CA GLU A 122 -5.87 -3.66 5.95
C GLU A 122 -4.47 -3.35 5.41
N ASP A 123 -3.56 -2.93 6.29
CA ASP A 123 -2.18 -2.60 5.93
C ASP A 123 -1.22 -2.99 7.06
N CYS A 124 0.04 -3.28 6.70
CA CYS A 124 1.11 -3.57 7.64
C CYS A 124 2.11 -2.42 7.64
N ALA A 125 2.09 -1.60 8.68
CA ALA A 125 3.03 -0.50 8.83
C ALA A 125 4.45 -1.02 9.11
N LEU A 126 5.47 -0.41 8.47
CA LEU A 126 6.88 -0.70 8.77
C LEU A 126 7.54 0.49 9.45
N GLU A 127 8.28 0.21 10.51
CA GLU A 127 9.16 1.15 11.20
C GLU A 127 10.56 0.57 11.27
N SER A 128 11.57 1.28 10.78
CA SER A 128 12.93 0.75 10.70
C SER A 128 13.99 1.82 10.94
N ASP A 129 15.15 1.41 11.41
CA ASP A 129 16.39 2.19 11.45
C ASP A 129 17.34 1.88 10.28
N LEU A 130 16.90 1.03 9.34
CA LEU A 130 17.66 0.68 8.14
C LEU A 130 17.53 1.77 7.07
N GLU A 131 18.57 1.94 6.28
CA GLU A 131 18.56 2.83 5.11
C GLU A 131 17.84 2.15 3.93
N MET A 132 16.66 2.69 3.56
CA MET A 132 15.79 2.15 2.52
C MET A 132 15.36 3.27 1.59
N TYR A 133 16.15 3.54 0.56
CA TYR A 133 15.89 4.62 -0.41
C TYR A 133 16.66 4.41 -1.71
N PHE A 134 16.31 5.12 -2.77
CA PHE A 134 17.11 5.24 -3.96
C PHE A 134 18.06 6.43 -3.83
N PRO A 135 19.40 6.20 -3.75
CA PRO A 135 20.36 7.29 -3.62
C PRO A 135 20.36 8.24 -4.83
N ASP A 136 20.73 9.50 -4.60
CA ASP A 136 20.79 10.54 -5.64
C ASP A 136 21.77 10.21 -6.77
N ASN A 137 22.82 9.47 -6.48
CA ASN A 137 23.78 8.99 -7.49
C ASN A 137 23.23 7.84 -8.34
N TYR A 138 22.20 7.14 -7.88
CA TYR A 138 21.52 6.08 -8.62
C TYR A 138 20.38 6.63 -9.47
N VAL A 139 19.49 7.44 -8.87
CA VAL A 139 18.41 8.15 -9.57
C VAL A 139 18.51 9.64 -9.27
N PRO A 140 19.17 10.45 -10.13
CA PRO A 140 19.44 11.87 -9.83
C PRO A 140 18.18 12.74 -9.75
N GLY A 141 17.13 12.42 -10.50
CA GLY A 141 15.91 13.21 -10.58
C GLY A 141 14.98 12.97 -9.38
N SER A 142 14.70 14.01 -8.57
CA SER A 142 13.78 13.88 -7.42
C SER A 142 12.36 13.50 -7.83
N SER A 143 11.84 14.12 -8.90
CA SER A 143 10.51 13.79 -9.45
C SER A 143 10.45 12.34 -9.96
N GLU A 144 11.52 11.87 -10.58
CA GLU A 144 11.63 10.51 -11.07
C GLU A 144 11.69 9.51 -9.92
N ARG A 145 12.44 9.80 -8.84
CA ARG A 145 12.43 8.98 -7.63
C ARG A 145 11.03 8.87 -7.02
N MET A 146 10.28 9.97 -6.98
CA MET A 146 8.90 9.95 -6.47
C MET A 146 7.98 9.06 -7.31
N LEU A 147 8.13 9.07 -8.64
CA LEU A 147 7.37 8.16 -9.51
C LEU A 147 7.76 6.70 -9.26
N LEU A 148 9.05 6.41 -9.10
CA LEU A 148 9.53 5.06 -8.79
C LEU A 148 9.01 4.57 -7.42
N TYR A 149 8.96 5.43 -6.39
CA TYR A 149 8.38 5.06 -5.10
C TYR A 149 6.88 4.77 -5.19
N ARG A 150 6.12 5.56 -5.95
CA ARG A 150 4.69 5.30 -6.19
C ARG A 150 4.46 3.99 -6.95
N GLU A 151 5.26 3.75 -7.98
CA GLU A 151 5.19 2.49 -8.73
C GLU A 151 5.49 1.30 -7.82
N LEU A 152 6.54 1.41 -6.98
CA LEU A 152 6.91 0.37 -6.02
C LEU A 152 5.81 0.09 -4.98
N ASP A 153 5.13 1.11 -4.49
CA ASP A 153 4.06 0.97 -3.48
C ASP A 153 2.82 0.25 -4.05
N ASN A 154 2.62 0.29 -5.36
CA ASN A 154 1.50 -0.36 -6.06
C ASN A 154 1.78 -1.80 -6.49
N ILE A 155 2.95 -2.36 -6.19
CA ILE A 155 3.31 -3.74 -6.58
C ILE A 155 2.64 -4.74 -5.66
N GLU A 156 1.86 -5.65 -6.24
CA GLU A 156 1.09 -6.64 -5.49
C GLU A 156 1.65 -8.08 -5.57
N SER A 157 2.57 -8.37 -6.51
CA SER A 157 3.12 -9.71 -6.70
C SER A 157 4.66 -9.74 -6.70
N ASP A 158 5.24 -10.93 -6.49
CA ASP A 158 6.70 -11.12 -6.56
C ASP A 158 7.18 -10.99 -8.02
N ASP A 159 6.39 -11.44 -8.99
CA ASP A 159 6.71 -11.35 -10.42
C ASP A 159 6.76 -9.89 -10.88
N GLU A 160 5.84 -9.05 -10.41
CA GLU A 160 5.86 -7.60 -10.67
C GLU A 160 7.09 -6.93 -10.03
N LEU A 161 7.46 -7.36 -8.82
CA LEU A 161 8.65 -6.84 -8.13
C LEU A 161 9.93 -7.19 -8.89
N ASP A 162 10.04 -8.41 -9.42
CA ASP A 162 11.16 -8.84 -10.25
C ASP A 162 11.19 -8.08 -11.59
N ALA A 163 10.04 -7.86 -12.22
CA ALA A 163 9.93 -7.04 -13.42
C ALA A 163 10.35 -5.58 -13.16
N TYR A 164 9.93 -5.01 -12.04
CA TYR A 164 10.32 -3.67 -11.60
C TYR A 164 11.84 -3.57 -11.37
N ARG A 165 12.43 -4.55 -10.68
CA ARG A 165 13.87 -4.64 -10.48
C ARG A 165 14.65 -4.67 -11.81
N ASN A 166 14.20 -5.50 -12.76
CA ASN A 166 14.83 -5.62 -14.08
C ASN A 166 14.77 -4.30 -14.85
N ARG A 167 13.67 -3.56 -14.79
CA ARG A 167 13.57 -2.23 -15.40
C ARG A 167 14.51 -1.21 -14.75
N LEU A 168 14.68 -1.25 -13.43
CA LEU A 168 15.65 -0.40 -12.74
C LEU A 168 17.08 -0.70 -13.19
N ILE A 169 17.43 -1.99 -13.29
CA ILE A 169 18.76 -2.42 -13.73
C ILE A 169 19.04 -1.99 -15.18
N ASP A 170 18.06 -2.15 -16.07
CA ASP A 170 18.18 -1.76 -17.48
C ASP A 170 18.37 -0.26 -17.64
N ARG A 171 17.71 0.53 -16.80
CA ARG A 171 17.73 1.99 -16.93
C ARG A 171 18.85 2.68 -16.15
N PHE A 172 19.15 2.22 -14.95
CA PHE A 172 20.07 2.89 -14.02
C PHE A 172 21.29 2.03 -13.65
N GLY A 173 21.35 0.78 -14.12
CA GLY A 173 22.38 -0.17 -13.73
C GLY A 173 22.05 -0.94 -12.44
N PRO A 174 23.03 -1.64 -11.84
CA PRO A 174 22.81 -2.48 -10.67
C PRO A 174 22.17 -1.70 -9.51
N VAL A 175 21.12 -2.28 -8.92
CA VAL A 175 20.43 -1.65 -7.80
C VAL A 175 21.35 -1.59 -6.57
N PRO A 176 21.51 -0.43 -5.93
CA PRO A 176 22.32 -0.31 -4.72
C PRO A 176 21.67 -1.04 -3.53
N PRO A 177 22.47 -1.41 -2.50
CA PRO A 177 21.97 -2.15 -1.34
C PRO A 177 20.77 -1.51 -0.66
N GLN A 178 20.73 -0.17 -0.53
CA GLN A 178 19.60 0.57 0.06
C GLN A 178 18.32 0.44 -0.80
N GLY A 179 18.47 0.37 -2.13
CA GLY A 179 17.37 0.14 -3.05
C GLY A 179 16.84 -1.30 -2.98
N GLU A 180 17.75 -2.29 -2.82
CA GLU A 180 17.36 -3.69 -2.62
C GLU A 180 16.57 -3.87 -1.32
N GLU A 181 17.03 -3.26 -0.21
CA GLU A 181 16.30 -3.26 1.06
C GLU A 181 14.91 -2.61 0.91
N LEU A 182 14.82 -1.47 0.20
CA LEU A 182 13.56 -0.78 -0.07
C LEU A 182 12.58 -1.69 -0.83
N MET A 183 13.04 -2.38 -1.88
CA MET A 183 12.17 -3.29 -2.66
C MET A 183 11.66 -4.46 -1.80
N GLN A 184 12.47 -4.96 -0.85
CA GLN A 184 12.03 -6.03 0.06
C GLN A 184 10.92 -5.56 1.03
N VAL A 185 10.76 -4.24 1.27
CA VAL A 185 9.69 -3.71 2.12
C VAL A 185 8.31 -4.07 1.58
N VAL A 186 8.13 -4.05 0.26
CA VAL A 186 6.85 -4.41 -0.38
C VAL A 186 6.46 -5.85 -0.05
N ALA A 187 7.41 -6.79 -0.23
CA ALA A 187 7.20 -8.20 0.11
C ALA A 187 6.96 -8.37 1.63
N LEU A 188 7.72 -7.64 2.47
CA LEU A 188 7.57 -7.67 3.92
C LEU A 188 6.15 -7.26 4.36
N ARG A 189 5.66 -6.11 3.87
CA ARG A 189 4.33 -5.59 4.21
C ARG A 189 3.24 -6.55 3.76
N ARG A 190 3.33 -7.06 2.52
CA ARG A 190 2.36 -7.99 1.95
C ARG A 190 2.26 -9.30 2.75
N ILE A 191 3.40 -9.92 3.09
CA ILE A 191 3.41 -11.13 3.90
C ILE A 191 2.97 -10.83 5.34
N GLY A 192 3.43 -9.70 5.91
CA GLY A 192 3.00 -9.24 7.24
C GLY A 192 1.49 -9.09 7.34
N LYS A 193 0.84 -8.49 6.33
CA LYS A 193 -0.62 -8.40 6.24
C LYS A 193 -1.28 -9.77 6.25
N ARG A 194 -0.82 -10.72 5.40
CA ARG A 194 -1.36 -12.10 5.38
C ARG A 194 -1.17 -12.85 6.69
N LEU A 195 -0.15 -12.50 7.47
CA LEU A 195 0.08 -13.05 8.81
C LEU A 195 -0.68 -12.29 9.92
N GLY A 196 -1.50 -11.29 9.59
CA GLY A 196 -2.26 -10.50 10.55
C GLY A 196 -1.41 -9.52 11.38
N CYS A 197 -0.33 -9.00 10.81
CA CYS A 197 0.50 -7.98 11.45
C CYS A 197 0.02 -6.58 11.10
N GLU A 198 -0.36 -5.78 12.08
CA GLU A 198 -0.66 -4.35 11.93
C GLU A 198 0.62 -3.52 11.78
N LYS A 199 1.69 -3.96 12.44
CA LYS A 199 2.96 -3.23 12.43
C LYS A 199 4.15 -4.17 12.58
N ILE A 200 5.21 -3.90 11.82
CA ILE A 200 6.52 -4.54 11.95
C ILE A 200 7.54 -3.44 12.27
N MET A 201 8.38 -3.69 13.27
CA MET A 201 9.49 -2.80 13.64
C MET A 201 10.80 -3.55 13.47
N LEU A 202 11.72 -3.00 12.67
CA LEU A 202 13.07 -3.52 12.46
C LEU A 202 14.06 -2.51 13.03
N LYS A 203 14.60 -2.80 14.23
CA LYS A 203 15.55 -1.91 14.90
C LYS A 203 16.66 -2.71 15.58
N GLN A 204 17.89 -2.26 15.42
CA GLN A 204 19.07 -2.85 16.05
C GLN A 204 19.22 -4.36 15.80
N GLY A 205 18.94 -4.81 14.57
CA GLY A 205 19.00 -6.22 14.19
C GLY A 205 17.95 -7.10 14.85
N ARG A 206 16.83 -6.54 15.30
CA ARG A 206 15.69 -7.23 15.90
C ARG A 206 14.42 -6.88 15.15
N MET A 207 13.53 -7.85 15.02
CA MET A 207 12.20 -7.65 14.47
C MET A 207 11.16 -7.78 15.58
N LEU A 208 10.25 -6.81 15.65
CA LEU A 208 9.06 -6.84 16.49
C LEU A 208 7.83 -6.82 15.60
N MET A 209 6.97 -7.81 15.70
CA MET A 209 5.72 -7.93 14.96
C MET A 209 4.56 -7.68 15.92
N GLN A 210 3.74 -6.69 15.64
CA GLN A 210 2.51 -6.42 16.36
C GLN A 210 1.34 -7.00 15.56
N PHE A 211 0.59 -7.89 16.19
CA PHE A 211 -0.60 -8.51 15.59
C PHE A 211 -1.86 -7.69 15.85
N VAL A 212 -3.00 -8.18 15.34
CA VAL A 212 -4.32 -7.58 15.51
C VAL A 212 -4.53 -7.07 16.93
N SER A 213 -4.92 -5.79 17.06
CA SER A 213 -4.99 -5.12 18.37
C SER A 213 -6.13 -5.61 19.24
N ASN A 214 -7.25 -6.08 18.64
CA ASN A 214 -8.37 -6.64 19.40
C ASN A 214 -8.04 -8.04 19.91
N PRO A 215 -7.85 -8.27 21.24
CA PRO A 215 -7.45 -9.55 21.79
C PRO A 215 -8.53 -10.64 21.62
N ASN A 216 -9.79 -10.25 21.40
CA ASN A 216 -10.92 -11.15 21.21
C ASN A 216 -11.20 -11.45 19.72
N SER A 217 -10.40 -10.90 18.79
CA SER A 217 -10.57 -11.14 17.37
C SER A 217 -10.49 -12.63 17.03
N ALA A 218 -11.33 -13.05 16.08
CA ALA A 218 -11.29 -14.39 15.50
C ALA A 218 -9.94 -14.73 14.86
N TYR A 219 -9.12 -13.71 14.52
CA TYR A 219 -7.74 -13.87 14.07
C TYR A 219 -6.93 -14.81 14.97
N TYR A 220 -7.08 -14.72 16.29
CA TYR A 220 -6.31 -15.55 17.25
C TYR A 220 -6.71 -17.02 17.27
N ARG A 221 -7.78 -17.39 16.54
CA ARG A 221 -8.20 -18.79 16.28
C ARG A 221 -7.88 -19.22 14.85
N SER A 222 -7.32 -18.34 14.02
CA SER A 222 -7.02 -18.60 12.62
C SER A 222 -5.75 -19.44 12.44
N LYS A 223 -5.68 -20.10 11.29
CA LYS A 223 -4.48 -20.86 10.87
C LYS A 223 -3.24 -19.97 10.74
N ALA A 224 -3.41 -18.70 10.37
CA ALA A 224 -2.32 -17.73 10.27
C ALA A 224 -1.63 -17.54 11.63
N PHE A 225 -2.41 -17.40 12.71
CA PHE A 225 -1.85 -17.27 14.06
C PHE A 225 -1.28 -18.59 14.60
N ASP A 226 -1.88 -19.74 14.27
CA ASP A 226 -1.33 -21.05 14.60
C ASP A 226 0.04 -21.28 13.98
N ASN A 227 0.27 -20.82 12.74
CA ASN A 227 1.59 -20.86 12.11
C ASN A 227 2.61 -20.02 12.89
N VAL A 228 2.22 -18.83 13.36
CA VAL A 228 3.07 -17.98 14.22
C VAL A 228 3.44 -18.71 15.50
N LEU A 229 2.48 -19.31 16.21
CA LEU A 229 2.72 -20.06 17.44
C LEU A 229 3.65 -21.27 17.20
N THR A 230 3.44 -22.00 16.10
CA THR A 230 4.27 -23.11 15.68
C THR A 230 5.71 -22.67 15.42
N TYR A 231 5.90 -21.53 14.73
CA TYR A 231 7.22 -20.98 14.49
C TYR A 231 7.94 -20.61 15.79
N ILE A 232 7.26 -19.99 16.74
CA ILE A 232 7.81 -19.63 18.06
C ILE A 232 8.23 -20.90 18.82
N ALA A 233 7.37 -21.92 18.84
CA ALA A 233 7.64 -23.18 19.50
C ALA A 233 8.90 -23.88 18.93
N ASN A 234 9.11 -23.77 17.63
CA ASN A 234 10.29 -24.33 16.95
C ASN A 234 11.56 -23.47 17.13
N ASN A 235 11.42 -22.20 17.52
CA ASN A 235 12.56 -21.27 17.64
C ASN A 235 12.60 -20.55 19.01
N PRO A 236 12.53 -21.26 20.17
CA PRO A 236 12.35 -20.63 21.48
C PRO A 236 13.53 -19.78 21.93
N ARG A 237 14.74 -20.00 21.36
CA ARG A 237 15.93 -19.19 21.66
C ARG A 237 15.98 -17.87 20.91
N ARG A 238 15.25 -17.77 19.81
CA ARG A 238 15.29 -16.65 18.89
C ARG A 238 14.01 -15.81 18.94
N CYS A 239 12.91 -16.43 19.34
CA CYS A 239 11.57 -15.84 19.29
C CYS A 239 10.89 -15.93 20.64
N ASP A 240 10.16 -14.88 21.01
CA ASP A 240 9.26 -14.85 22.15
C ASP A 240 7.99 -14.08 21.80
N LEU A 241 6.87 -14.48 22.42
CA LEU A 241 5.59 -13.78 22.32
C LEU A 241 5.34 -13.08 23.65
N LYS A 242 5.04 -11.78 23.58
CA LYS A 242 4.73 -10.96 24.75
C LYS A 242 3.42 -10.21 24.52
N GLU A 243 2.70 -10.02 25.61
CA GLU A 243 1.58 -9.10 25.63
C GLU A 243 2.01 -7.81 26.34
N ILE A 244 1.93 -6.69 25.61
CA ILE A 244 2.31 -5.36 26.11
C ILE A 244 1.12 -4.43 25.89
N LYS A 245 0.54 -3.91 26.98
CA LYS A 245 -0.64 -3.02 26.96
C LYS A 245 -1.83 -3.63 26.18
N GLY A 246 -2.11 -4.91 26.37
CA GLY A 246 -3.19 -5.62 25.70
C GLY A 246 -2.92 -5.99 24.24
N ARG A 247 -1.72 -5.71 23.70
CA ARG A 247 -1.33 -6.05 22.34
C ARG A 247 -0.35 -7.22 22.34
N ARG A 248 -0.63 -8.20 21.50
CA ARG A 248 0.28 -9.35 21.34
C ARG A 248 1.37 -9.02 20.33
N MET A 249 2.60 -9.21 20.77
CA MET A 249 3.80 -8.87 20.00
C MET A 249 4.77 -10.05 20.00
N MET A 250 5.28 -10.39 18.82
CA MET A 250 6.33 -11.38 18.64
C MET A 250 7.67 -10.69 18.45
N HIS A 251 8.65 -11.05 19.24
CA HIS A 251 10.04 -10.63 19.08
C HIS A 251 10.83 -11.69 18.33
N VAL A 252 11.64 -11.28 17.37
CA VAL A 252 12.59 -12.14 16.67
C VAL A 252 13.97 -11.49 16.72
N SER A 253 14.95 -12.19 17.27
CA SER A 253 16.34 -11.74 17.30
C SER A 253 17.10 -12.16 16.03
N ALA A 254 18.25 -11.51 15.79
CA ALA A 254 19.11 -11.75 14.63
C ALA A 254 18.41 -11.56 13.27
N VAL A 255 17.83 -10.38 13.08
CA VAL A 255 17.17 -9.92 11.83
C VAL A 255 17.79 -8.59 11.42
N PRO A 256 19.01 -8.59 10.86
CA PRO A 256 19.75 -7.37 10.55
C PRO A 256 19.27 -6.65 9.27
N THR A 257 18.52 -7.32 8.37
CA THR A 257 18.10 -6.79 7.08
C THR A 257 16.60 -7.00 6.86
N VAL A 258 15.99 -6.22 5.95
CA VAL A 258 14.61 -6.44 5.50
C VAL A 258 14.49 -7.80 4.81
N GLY A 259 15.50 -8.18 4.00
CA GLY A 259 15.54 -9.48 3.36
C GLY A 259 15.50 -10.65 4.35
N ASP A 260 16.19 -10.53 5.52
CA ASP A 260 16.11 -11.56 6.57
C ASP A 260 14.74 -11.57 7.26
N ALA A 261 14.11 -10.42 7.44
CA ALA A 261 12.75 -10.34 7.93
C ALA A 261 11.77 -11.06 6.98
N VAL A 262 11.87 -10.81 5.67
CA VAL A 262 11.06 -11.50 4.65
C VAL A 262 11.24 -13.02 4.72
N LYS A 263 12.47 -13.52 4.87
CA LYS A 263 12.73 -14.97 5.03
C LYS A 263 12.02 -15.55 6.26
N VAL A 264 12.07 -14.83 7.39
CA VAL A 264 11.34 -15.22 8.61
C VAL A 264 9.85 -15.29 8.35
N LEU A 265 9.24 -14.25 7.77
CA LEU A 265 7.81 -14.22 7.49
C LEU A 265 7.38 -15.32 6.52
N ARG A 266 8.14 -15.55 5.43
CA ARG A 266 7.89 -16.67 4.50
C ARG A 266 7.96 -18.03 5.18
N THR A 267 8.88 -18.21 6.14
CA THR A 267 8.98 -19.46 6.91
C THR A 267 7.74 -19.67 7.79
N ILE A 268 7.20 -18.60 8.38
CA ILE A 268 5.97 -18.66 9.18
C ILE A 268 4.77 -18.99 8.27
N GLU A 269 4.65 -18.32 7.14
CA GLU A 269 3.55 -18.49 6.17
C GLU A 269 3.50 -19.91 5.59
N ASN A 270 4.66 -20.47 5.19
CA ASN A 270 4.77 -21.78 4.53
C ASN A 270 4.67 -22.98 5.49
N LYS A 271 4.15 -22.78 6.71
CA LYS A 271 4.00 -23.82 7.73
C LYS A 271 5.35 -24.46 8.10
N PRO A 272 5.98 -24.02 9.18
CA PRO A 272 7.22 -24.67 9.65
C PRO A 272 6.91 -26.14 9.99
N ALA A 273 7.58 -27.06 9.31
CA ALA A 273 7.45 -28.47 9.64
C ALA A 273 7.77 -28.67 11.14
N PRO A 274 6.98 -29.46 11.89
CA PRO A 274 7.28 -29.72 13.28
C PRO A 274 8.66 -30.37 13.33
N THR A 275 9.61 -29.71 13.97
CA THR A 275 10.90 -30.30 14.28
C THR A 275 10.66 -31.51 15.21
N ALA A 276 10.81 -32.71 14.68
CA ALA A 276 10.80 -33.91 15.48
C ALA A 276 11.85 -33.76 16.59
N LYS A 277 11.40 -33.87 17.83
CA LYS A 277 12.28 -33.95 19.01
C LYS A 277 13.00 -35.29 19.05
#